data_bce881638a7d92ef7d4b2713924ee94f
#
_entry.id   bce881638a7d92ef7d4b2713924ee94f
#
_cell.length_a   1.000
_cell.length_b   1.000
_cell.length_c   1.000
_cell.angle_alpha   90.00
_cell.angle_beta   90.00
_cell.angle_gamma   90.00
#
_symmetry.space_group_name_H-M   'P 1'
#
loop_
_entity.id
_entity.type
_entity.pdbx_description
1 polymer ?
#
loop_
_entity_poly.entity_id
_entity_poly.type
_entity_poly.pdbx_seq_one_letter_code
_entity_poly.pdbx_strand_id
1 'polypeptide(L)'
;MTPSPVLARPATLDHAGIAQRIPHQGRMCLLDRLLHWTANDIVCSATSHRDTDNPLRSASGLLALCAIEYAAQAMALHGALITAACAPPKPGYLGSVRALRLAVMRLDDIDGALRVQAERLAGDTRLVSYAFEVLDASGHLLADGRASIVLNPPKPGAP
;
A
#
# COMPACT_ATOMS: atom_id res chain seq x y z
N MET A 1 -15.16 -19.84 -26.52
CA MET A 1 -14.25 -19.00 -25.71
C MET A 1 -15.09 -18.01 -24.95
N THR A 2 -15.37 -18.28 -23.68
CA THR A 2 -16.05 -17.34 -22.81
C THR A 2 -15.05 -16.25 -22.45
N PRO A 3 -15.37 -14.97 -22.64
CA PRO A 3 -14.48 -13.88 -22.19
C PRO A 3 -14.34 -14.00 -20.67
N SER A 4 -13.10 -14.00 -20.21
CA SER A 4 -12.84 -13.87 -18.77
C SER A 4 -13.59 -12.64 -18.24
N PRO A 5 -14.26 -12.74 -17.09
CA PRO A 5 -15.00 -11.60 -16.56
C PRO A 5 -14.01 -10.44 -16.37
N VAL A 6 -14.26 -9.36 -17.07
CA VAL A 6 -13.60 -8.08 -16.83
C VAL A 6 -13.89 -7.75 -15.37
N LEU A 7 -12.89 -7.85 -14.50
CA LEU A 7 -13.05 -7.47 -13.10
C LEU A 7 -13.45 -5.99 -13.09
N ALA A 8 -14.68 -5.75 -12.72
CA ALA A 8 -15.19 -4.39 -12.58
C ALA A 8 -14.24 -3.59 -11.68
N ARG A 9 -13.99 -2.33 -12.03
CA ARG A 9 -13.20 -1.43 -11.20
C ARG A 9 -14.04 -1.06 -9.98
N PRO A 10 -13.78 -1.66 -8.81
CA PRO A 10 -14.60 -1.41 -7.64
C PRO A 10 -14.33 -0.01 -7.09
N ALA A 11 -15.37 0.65 -6.60
CA ALA A 11 -15.21 1.93 -5.90
C ALA A 11 -14.58 1.74 -4.50
N THR A 12 -14.93 0.62 -3.85
CA THR A 12 -14.42 0.25 -2.52
C THR A 12 -14.13 -1.25 -2.49
N LEU A 13 -13.29 -1.67 -1.56
CA LEU A 13 -12.94 -3.07 -1.31
C LEU A 13 -12.87 -3.32 0.19
N ASP A 14 -13.21 -4.53 0.60
CA ASP A 14 -12.88 -5.07 1.92
C ASP A 14 -11.48 -5.71 1.91
N HIS A 15 -11.07 -6.25 3.06
CA HIS A 15 -9.79 -6.92 3.22
C HIS A 15 -9.57 -8.06 2.20
N ALA A 16 -10.58 -8.90 1.99
CA ALA A 16 -10.50 -10.01 1.03
C ALA A 16 -10.33 -9.51 -0.40
N GLY A 17 -11.04 -8.46 -0.78
CA GLY A 17 -10.91 -7.83 -2.09
C GLY A 17 -9.53 -7.20 -2.32
N ILE A 18 -8.93 -6.62 -1.29
CA ILE A 18 -7.56 -6.11 -1.34
C ILE A 18 -6.57 -7.25 -1.50
N ALA A 19 -6.68 -8.30 -0.68
CA ALA A 19 -5.78 -9.46 -0.70
C ALA A 19 -5.75 -10.18 -2.06
N GLN A 20 -6.83 -10.12 -2.82
CA GLN A 20 -6.90 -10.67 -4.18
C GLN A 20 -6.10 -9.85 -5.21
N ARG A 21 -5.71 -8.63 -4.89
CA ARG A 21 -5.12 -7.68 -5.85
C ARG A 21 -3.67 -7.32 -5.55
N ILE A 22 -3.20 -7.58 -4.34
CA ILE A 22 -1.81 -7.35 -3.95
C ILE A 22 -1.09 -8.67 -3.66
N PRO A 23 0.24 -8.74 -3.76
CA PRO A 23 0.98 -9.97 -3.50
C PRO A 23 1.03 -10.36 -2.02
N HIS A 24 0.71 -9.43 -1.12
CA HIS A 24 0.74 -9.63 0.33
C HIS A 24 -0.45 -10.48 0.77
N GLN A 25 -0.19 -11.62 1.41
CA GLN A 25 -1.21 -12.59 1.78
C GLN A 25 -1.25 -12.84 3.28
N GLY A 26 -2.39 -13.33 3.78
CA GLY A 26 -2.58 -13.63 5.18
C GLY A 26 -2.40 -12.38 6.05
N ARG A 27 -1.66 -12.51 7.13
CA ARG A 27 -1.39 -11.40 8.07
C ARG A 27 -0.50 -10.32 7.50
N MET A 28 0.25 -10.58 6.43
CA MET A 28 1.01 -9.55 5.72
C MET A 28 0.13 -8.64 4.88
N CYS A 29 -1.12 -8.96 4.62
CA CYS A 29 -2.09 -8.02 4.07
C CYS A 29 -2.59 -7.11 5.19
N LEU A 30 -1.99 -5.94 5.30
CA LEU A 30 -2.16 -5.03 6.45
C LEU A 30 -3.38 -4.12 6.32
N LEU A 31 -3.87 -3.89 5.11
CA LEU A 31 -4.98 -2.97 4.84
C LEU A 31 -6.33 -3.66 5.02
N ASP A 32 -7.29 -2.96 5.62
CA ASP A 32 -8.63 -3.48 5.85
C ASP A 32 -9.63 -3.09 4.78
N ARG A 33 -9.57 -1.84 4.31
CA ARG A 33 -10.53 -1.30 3.36
C ARG A 33 -9.88 -0.35 2.37
N LEU A 34 -10.32 -0.43 1.14
CA LEU A 34 -10.18 0.64 0.14
C LEU A 34 -11.37 1.58 0.34
N LEU A 35 -11.09 2.84 0.67
CA LEU A 35 -12.11 3.85 0.91
C LEU A 35 -12.40 4.68 -0.34
N HIS A 36 -11.37 5.03 -1.09
CA HIS A 36 -11.46 5.86 -2.28
C HIS A 36 -10.23 5.69 -3.15
N TRP A 37 -10.40 5.85 -4.46
CA TRP A 37 -9.28 5.94 -5.39
C TRP A 37 -9.66 6.67 -6.68
N THR A 38 -8.67 7.25 -7.32
CA THR A 38 -8.74 7.83 -8.67
C THR A 38 -7.56 7.32 -9.50
N ALA A 39 -7.38 7.83 -10.71
CA ALA A 39 -6.18 7.53 -11.49
C ALA A 39 -4.89 8.03 -10.83
N ASN A 40 -4.98 8.98 -9.91
CA ASN A 40 -3.83 9.65 -9.30
C ASN A 40 -3.66 9.40 -7.81
N ASP A 41 -4.68 8.96 -7.11
CA ASP A 41 -4.64 8.80 -5.65
C ASP A 41 -5.39 7.58 -5.16
N ILE A 42 -5.07 7.19 -3.93
CA ILE A 42 -5.71 6.10 -3.21
C ILE A 42 -5.78 6.42 -1.72
N VAL A 43 -6.88 6.03 -1.08
CA VAL A 43 -7.08 6.12 0.36
C VAL A 43 -7.57 4.78 0.88
N CYS A 44 -6.84 4.23 1.83
CA CYS A 44 -7.17 2.99 2.52
C CYS A 44 -7.25 3.21 4.03
N SER A 45 -7.85 2.27 4.73
CA SER A 45 -7.82 2.18 6.19
C SER A 45 -7.20 0.88 6.65
N ALA A 46 -6.66 0.89 7.86
CA ALA A 46 -6.05 -0.28 8.49
C ALA A 46 -6.22 -0.24 10.01
N THR A 47 -6.47 -1.40 10.63
CA THR A 47 -6.51 -1.58 12.07
C THR A 47 -5.45 -2.57 12.56
N SER A 48 -4.78 -3.27 11.65
CA SER A 48 -3.79 -4.31 11.92
C SER A 48 -2.57 -3.83 12.72
N HIS A 49 -2.33 -2.52 12.80
CA HIS A 49 -1.26 -1.92 13.61
C HIS A 49 -1.42 -2.21 15.11
N ARG A 50 -2.63 -2.52 15.56
CA ARG A 50 -2.92 -2.86 16.95
C ARG A 50 -2.91 -4.36 17.24
N ASP A 51 -2.84 -5.20 16.21
CA ASP A 51 -2.83 -6.64 16.36
C ASP A 51 -1.53 -7.10 17.04
N THR A 52 -1.67 -7.89 18.10
CA THR A 52 -0.51 -8.42 18.82
C THR A 52 0.31 -9.40 17.98
N ASP A 53 -0.30 -9.97 16.94
CA ASP A 53 0.30 -10.91 16.00
C ASP A 53 0.63 -10.28 14.63
N ASN A 54 0.67 -8.93 14.56
CA ASN A 54 1.15 -8.24 13.37
C ASN A 54 2.57 -8.71 13.02
N PRO A 55 2.81 -9.18 11.78
CA PRO A 55 4.10 -9.77 11.41
C PRO A 55 5.28 -8.79 11.43
N LEU A 56 5.03 -7.48 11.43
CA LEU A 56 6.05 -6.44 11.51
C LEU A 56 6.38 -6.03 12.96
N ARG A 57 5.64 -6.57 13.91
CA ARG A 57 5.81 -6.25 15.33
C ARG A 57 7.09 -6.88 15.89
N SER A 58 7.80 -6.10 16.68
CA SER A 58 8.98 -6.56 17.45
C SER A 58 8.70 -6.56 18.95
N ALA A 59 9.69 -6.90 19.75
CA ALA A 59 9.61 -6.78 21.22
C ALA A 59 9.35 -5.32 21.67
N SER A 60 9.75 -4.33 20.85
CA SER A 60 9.52 -2.90 21.09
C SER A 60 8.16 -2.40 20.60
N GLY A 61 7.30 -3.29 20.11
CA GLY A 61 6.02 -2.95 19.50
C GLY A 61 6.13 -2.77 17.98
N LEU A 62 5.16 -2.11 17.38
CA LEU A 62 5.15 -1.78 15.96
C LEU A 62 5.74 -0.38 15.76
N LEU A 63 6.98 -0.32 15.29
CA LEU A 63 7.68 0.95 15.11
C LEU A 63 7.04 1.77 13.97
N ALA A 64 7.11 3.09 14.10
CA ALA A 64 6.54 4.02 13.10
C ALA A 64 7.15 3.84 11.70
N LEU A 65 8.37 3.34 11.58
CA LEU A 65 9.00 2.99 10.31
C LEU A 65 8.18 1.98 9.49
N CYS A 66 7.38 1.13 10.14
CA CYS A 66 6.49 0.18 9.48
C CYS A 66 5.36 0.86 8.69
N ALA A 67 5.11 2.16 8.89
CA ALA A 67 4.19 2.93 8.06
C ALA A 67 4.53 2.88 6.57
N ILE A 68 5.81 2.71 6.23
CA ILE A 68 6.27 2.53 4.85
C ILE A 68 5.62 1.30 4.22
N GLU A 69 5.52 0.20 4.94
CA GLU A 69 4.89 -1.03 4.41
C GLU A 69 3.40 -0.84 4.18
N TYR A 70 2.69 -0.16 5.09
CA TYR A 70 1.28 0.20 4.87
C TYR A 70 1.09 1.04 3.61
N ALA A 71 1.93 2.04 3.44
CA ALA A 71 1.92 2.90 2.25
C ALA A 71 2.26 2.11 0.97
N ALA A 72 3.27 1.25 1.02
CA ALA A 72 3.67 0.42 -0.12
C ALA A 72 2.54 -0.52 -0.58
N GLN A 73 1.78 -1.08 0.35
CA GLN A 73 0.62 -1.91 0.02
C GLN A 73 -0.51 -1.09 -0.62
N ALA A 74 -0.77 0.12 -0.16
CA ALA A 74 -1.71 1.03 -0.81
C ALA A 74 -1.28 1.38 -2.24
N MET A 75 0.00 1.62 -2.45
CA MET A 75 0.57 1.88 -3.79
C MET A 75 0.45 0.66 -4.70
N ALA A 76 0.71 -0.56 -4.19
CA ALA A 76 0.53 -1.81 -4.93
C ALA A 76 -0.93 -2.01 -5.35
N LEU A 77 -1.87 -1.74 -4.44
CA LEU A 77 -3.29 -1.79 -4.74
C LEU A 77 -3.68 -0.76 -5.80
N HIS A 78 -3.19 0.47 -5.68
CA HIS A 78 -3.43 1.52 -6.67
C HIS A 78 -2.96 1.10 -8.06
N GLY A 79 -1.74 0.58 -8.16
CA GLY A 79 -1.19 0.04 -9.41
C GLY A 79 -2.07 -1.04 -10.03
N ALA A 80 -2.59 -1.96 -9.22
CA ALA A 80 -3.51 -3.00 -9.67
C ALA A 80 -4.86 -2.44 -10.17
N LEU A 81 -5.36 -1.39 -9.52
CA LEU A 81 -6.65 -0.76 -9.88
C LEU A 81 -6.58 0.08 -11.15
N ILE A 82 -5.49 0.81 -11.37
CA ILE A 82 -5.32 1.67 -12.55
C ILE A 82 -4.88 0.89 -13.79
N THR A 83 -4.32 -0.30 -13.62
CA THR A 83 -3.96 -1.17 -14.74
C THR A 83 -5.23 -1.68 -15.43
N ALA A 84 -5.21 -1.79 -16.76
CA ALA A 84 -6.35 -2.32 -17.50
C ALA A 84 -6.71 -3.73 -17.02
N ALA A 85 -7.99 -4.01 -16.88
CA ALA A 85 -8.53 -5.26 -16.33
C ALA A 85 -8.09 -6.55 -17.05
N CYS A 86 -7.44 -6.43 -18.20
CA CYS A 86 -6.97 -7.55 -19.02
C CYS A 86 -5.49 -7.90 -18.82
N ALA A 87 -4.75 -7.14 -18.03
CA ALA A 87 -3.34 -7.39 -17.77
C ALA A 87 -3.13 -7.97 -16.37
N PRO A 88 -2.34 -9.04 -16.21
CA PRO A 88 -1.98 -9.50 -14.87
C PRO A 88 -1.25 -8.37 -14.13
N PRO A 89 -1.46 -8.23 -12.79
CA PRO A 89 -0.77 -7.23 -12.01
C PRO A 89 0.73 -7.44 -12.15
N LYS A 90 1.45 -6.36 -12.51
CA LYS A 90 2.90 -6.39 -12.60
C LYS A 90 3.48 -6.31 -11.20
N PRO A 91 4.42 -7.18 -10.81
CA PRO A 91 5.08 -7.07 -9.53
C PRO A 91 5.83 -5.73 -9.45
N GLY A 92 5.63 -5.01 -8.35
CA GLY A 92 6.32 -3.78 -8.05
C GLY A 92 7.18 -3.96 -6.81
N TYR A 93 8.36 -3.35 -6.81
CA TYR A 93 9.28 -3.39 -5.69
C TYR A 93 9.59 -1.98 -5.21
N LEU A 94 9.59 -1.79 -3.90
CA LEU A 94 10.00 -0.54 -3.30
C LEU A 94 11.49 -0.30 -3.60
N GLY A 95 11.77 0.65 -4.48
CA GLY A 95 13.13 0.98 -4.91
C GLY A 95 13.80 1.99 -3.98
N SER A 96 13.06 2.98 -3.51
CA SER A 96 13.58 3.99 -2.60
C SER A 96 12.47 4.68 -1.80
N VAL A 97 12.84 5.18 -0.63
CA VAL A 97 12.04 6.12 0.16
C VAL A 97 12.88 7.35 0.42
N ARG A 98 12.30 8.52 0.22
CA ARG A 98 12.97 9.83 0.39
C ARG A 98 12.11 10.75 1.24
N ALA A 99 12.77 11.69 1.89
CA ALA A 99 12.12 12.72 2.72
C ALA A 99 11.14 12.13 3.74
N LEU A 100 11.47 10.94 4.29
CA LEU A 100 10.67 10.28 5.30
C LEU A 100 10.66 11.12 6.58
N ARG A 101 9.46 11.40 7.08
CA ARG A 101 9.24 12.01 8.38
C ARG A 101 8.37 11.10 9.22
N LEU A 102 8.76 10.88 10.46
CA LEU A 102 8.02 10.11 11.45
C LEU A 102 7.66 11.05 12.59
N ALA A 103 6.36 11.29 12.77
CA ALA A 103 5.85 12.16 13.82
C ALA A 103 5.65 11.44 15.16
N VAL A 104 5.68 10.11 15.14
CA VAL A 104 5.55 9.23 16.31
C VAL A 104 6.63 8.18 16.31
N MET A 105 6.84 7.51 17.44
CA MET A 105 7.82 6.42 17.56
C MET A 105 7.21 5.06 17.23
N ARG A 106 5.92 4.88 17.51
CA ARG A 106 5.20 3.61 17.40
C ARG A 106 3.83 3.82 16.79
N LEU A 107 3.31 2.77 16.12
CA LEU A 107 1.95 2.75 15.58
C LEU A 107 0.98 1.94 16.46
N ASP A 108 1.45 0.97 17.20
CA ASP A 108 0.61 0.04 17.96
C ASP A 108 -0.10 0.66 19.16
N ASP A 109 0.29 1.85 19.58
CA ASP A 109 -0.37 2.65 20.60
C ASP A 109 -1.32 3.73 20.05
N ILE A 110 -1.47 3.81 18.73
CA ILE A 110 -2.40 4.73 18.07
C ILE A 110 -3.81 4.14 18.09
N ASP A 111 -4.75 4.89 18.67
CA ASP A 111 -6.16 4.49 18.74
C ASP A 111 -6.88 4.67 17.41
N GLY A 112 -7.85 3.80 17.17
CA GLY A 112 -8.67 3.83 15.97
C GLY A 112 -7.95 3.31 14.73
N ALA A 113 -8.58 3.46 13.58
CA ALA A 113 -8.01 3.03 12.31
C ALA A 113 -6.97 4.02 11.79
N LEU A 114 -5.91 3.50 11.21
CA LEU A 114 -5.00 4.30 10.40
C LEU A 114 -5.67 4.65 9.07
N ARG A 115 -5.39 5.85 8.58
CA ARG A 115 -5.69 6.26 7.21
C ARG A 115 -4.40 6.31 6.42
N VAL A 116 -4.35 5.51 5.36
CA VAL A 116 -3.18 5.36 4.49
C VAL A 116 -3.50 5.97 3.14
N GLN A 117 -2.77 7.00 2.75
CA GLN A 117 -3.00 7.72 1.49
C GLN A 117 -1.74 7.71 0.65
N ALA A 118 -1.92 7.61 -0.65
CA ALA A 118 -0.82 7.77 -1.61
C ALA A 118 -1.30 8.52 -2.84
N GLU A 119 -0.46 9.42 -3.33
CA GLU A 119 -0.68 10.20 -4.55
C GLU A 119 0.41 9.85 -5.56
N ARG A 120 0.00 9.44 -6.75
CA ARG A 120 0.90 9.16 -7.86
C ARG A 120 1.39 10.47 -8.45
N LEU A 121 2.69 10.73 -8.33
CA LEU A 121 3.32 11.97 -8.81
C LEU A 121 3.74 11.86 -10.28
N ALA A 122 4.35 10.75 -10.65
CA ALA A 122 4.84 10.49 -11.99
C ALA A 122 5.04 8.98 -12.18
N GLY A 123 5.12 8.54 -13.42
CA GLY A 123 5.49 7.14 -13.69
C GLY A 123 5.36 6.77 -15.15
N ASP A 124 6.12 5.75 -15.50
CA ASP A 124 6.10 5.07 -16.78
C ASP A 124 5.93 3.57 -16.58
N THR A 125 6.36 2.76 -17.56
CA THR A 125 6.27 1.29 -17.49
C THR A 125 7.31 0.64 -16.58
N ARG A 126 8.28 1.38 -16.07
CA ARG A 126 9.41 0.88 -15.28
C ARG A 126 9.47 1.43 -13.87
N LEU A 127 9.08 2.69 -13.70
CA LEU A 127 9.22 3.38 -12.41
C LEU A 127 8.00 4.24 -12.16
N VAL A 128 7.46 4.17 -10.95
CA VAL A 128 6.35 5.01 -10.49
C VAL A 128 6.75 5.69 -9.20
N SER A 129 6.50 7.00 -9.10
CA SER A 129 6.75 7.80 -7.90
C SER A 129 5.44 8.15 -7.22
N TYR A 130 5.43 8.03 -5.90
CA TYR A 130 4.32 8.41 -5.04
C TYR A 130 4.77 9.34 -3.92
N ALA A 131 3.88 10.23 -3.51
CA ALA A 131 3.89 10.80 -2.17
C ALA A 131 2.93 10.02 -1.30
N PHE A 132 3.25 9.79 -0.03
CA PHE A 132 2.36 9.08 0.88
C PHE A 132 2.27 9.75 2.25
N GLU A 133 1.15 9.51 2.91
CA GLU A 133 0.87 9.91 4.28
C GLU A 133 0.17 8.78 5.02
N VAL A 134 0.52 8.62 6.27
CA VAL A 134 -0.20 7.76 7.21
C VAL A 134 -0.67 8.64 8.36
N LEU A 135 -1.98 8.64 8.61
CA LEU A 135 -2.67 9.50 9.54
C LEU A 135 -3.41 8.66 10.58
N ASP A 136 -3.65 9.23 11.76
CA ASP A 136 -4.56 8.64 12.72
C ASP A 136 -6.03 8.91 12.34
N ALA A 137 -6.97 8.38 13.15
CA ALA A 137 -8.40 8.52 12.92
C ALA A 137 -8.89 9.97 12.99
N SER A 138 -8.15 10.85 13.67
CA SER A 138 -8.43 12.28 13.78
C SER A 138 -7.80 13.12 12.67
N GLY A 139 -7.00 12.51 11.80
CA GLY A 139 -6.32 13.18 10.71
C GLY A 139 -4.95 13.76 11.08
N HIS A 140 -4.38 13.42 12.24
CA HIS A 140 -3.02 13.81 12.58
C HIS A 140 -2.00 12.96 11.83
N LEU A 141 -0.96 13.62 11.33
CA LEU A 141 0.12 12.97 10.60
C LEU A 141 0.96 12.09 11.54
N LEU A 142 1.15 10.83 11.16
CA LEU A 142 2.01 9.88 11.84
C LEU A 142 3.32 9.67 11.07
N ALA A 143 3.24 9.58 9.76
CA ALA A 143 4.39 9.42 8.87
C ALA A 143 4.07 9.96 7.48
N ASP A 144 5.05 10.51 6.80
CA ASP A 144 4.96 10.86 5.38
C ASP A 144 6.30 10.68 4.68
N GLY A 145 6.23 10.67 3.35
CA GLY A 145 7.44 10.57 2.53
C GLY A 145 7.12 10.43 1.05
N ARG A 146 8.17 10.17 0.29
CA ARG A 146 8.08 9.85 -1.14
C ARG A 146 8.68 8.48 -1.38
N ALA A 147 8.04 7.70 -2.22
CA ALA A 147 8.49 6.37 -2.59
C ALA A 147 8.61 6.23 -4.10
N SER A 148 9.57 5.44 -4.54
CA SER A 148 9.69 4.99 -5.93
C SER A 148 9.46 3.50 -6.00
N ILE A 149 8.56 3.08 -6.87
CA ILE A 149 8.23 1.67 -7.10
C ILE A 149 8.83 1.27 -8.45
N VAL A 150 9.68 0.25 -8.43
CA VAL A 150 10.27 -0.34 -9.65
C VAL A 150 9.35 -1.43 -10.15
N LEU A 151 8.91 -1.31 -11.39
CA LEU A 151 8.05 -2.29 -12.06
C LEU A 151 8.91 -3.20 -12.96
N ASN A 152 8.59 -4.51 -12.98
CA ASN A 152 9.31 -5.49 -13.78
C ASN A 152 10.84 -5.37 -13.68
N PRO A 153 11.45 -5.49 -12.48
CA PRO A 153 12.88 -5.45 -12.37
C PRO A 153 13.49 -6.61 -13.19
N PRO A 154 14.71 -6.42 -13.76
CA PRO A 154 15.40 -7.50 -14.44
C PRO A 154 15.59 -8.67 -13.48
N LYS A 155 15.31 -9.90 -13.96
CA LYS A 155 15.54 -11.09 -13.14
C LYS A 155 17.02 -11.19 -12.80
N PRO A 156 17.40 -11.45 -11.54
CA PRO A 156 18.78 -11.71 -11.19
C PRO A 156 19.29 -12.90 -12.02
N GLY A 157 20.35 -12.73 -12.80
CA GLY A 157 20.97 -13.81 -13.55
C GLY A 157 20.50 -14.00 -14.99
N ALA A 158 19.73 -13.09 -15.57
CA ALA A 158 19.55 -13.07 -17.02
C ALA A 158 20.82 -12.51 -17.70
N PRO A 159 21.41 -13.24 -18.67
CA PRO A 159 22.60 -12.77 -19.38
C PRO A 159 22.34 -11.53 -20.23
#